data_60e491946d7aa515214775daa9eb1a8e
#
_entry.id   60e491946d7aa515214775daa9eb1a8e
#
_cell.length_a   1.000
_cell.length_b   1.000
_cell.length_c   1.000
_cell.angle_alpha   90.00
_cell.angle_beta   90.00
_cell.angle_gamma   90.00
#
_symmetry.space_group_name_H-M   'P 1'
#
loop_
_entity.id
_entity.type
_entity.pdbx_description
1 polymer ?
#
loop_
_entity_poly.entity_id
_entity_poly.type
_entity_poly.pdbx_seq_one_letter_code
_entity_poly.pdbx_strand_id
1 'polypeptide(L)'
;DPHSLVLRRAEQARAAGMGGIVCSAEEAAAVREIVGSDMAIVTPGIRPDGSDKGDQKRVMTPFDALKAGATHLVVGRPVVKAPDPRDAARAILSEMVSALWPANR
;
A
#
# COMPACT_ATOMS: atom_id res chain seq x y z
N ASP A 1 2.65 10.68 -19.95
CA ASP A 1 3.35 9.71 -19.09
C ASP A 1 2.54 9.45 -17.82
N PRO A 2 2.11 8.20 -17.59
CA PRO A 2 1.28 7.88 -16.42
C PRO A 2 1.94 8.26 -15.09
N HIS A 3 3.25 8.07 -14.98
CA HIS A 3 3.96 8.40 -13.75
C HIS A 3 3.91 9.91 -13.47
N SER A 4 4.17 10.72 -14.49
CA SER A 4 4.10 12.17 -14.35
C SER A 4 2.72 12.64 -13.97
N LEU A 5 1.68 12.00 -14.51
CA LEU A 5 0.30 12.36 -14.19
C LEU A 5 -0.02 12.06 -12.72
N VAL A 6 0.45 10.91 -12.22
CA VAL A 6 0.25 10.56 -10.81
C VAL A 6 0.86 11.63 -9.91
N LEU A 7 2.07 12.06 -10.19
CA LEU A 7 2.74 13.07 -9.37
C LEU A 7 2.02 14.42 -9.44
N ARG A 8 1.53 14.79 -10.63
CA ARG A 8 0.76 16.03 -10.77
C ARG A 8 -0.53 15.97 -9.95
N ARG A 9 -1.22 14.83 -9.97
CA ARG A 9 -2.45 14.67 -9.19
C ARG A 9 -2.17 14.72 -7.70
N ALA A 10 -1.03 14.18 -7.27
CA ALA A 10 -0.62 14.25 -5.87
C ALA A 10 -0.41 15.70 -5.43
N GLU A 11 0.24 16.50 -6.26
CA GLU A 11 0.42 17.92 -5.96
C GLU A 11 -0.90 18.65 -5.87
N GLN A 12 -1.83 18.34 -6.78
CA GLN A 12 -3.15 18.95 -6.77
C GLN A 12 -3.94 18.55 -5.52
N ALA A 13 -3.86 17.29 -5.11
CA ALA A 13 -4.54 16.81 -3.92
C ALA A 13 -4.01 17.52 -2.67
N ARG A 14 -2.71 17.67 -2.58
CA ARG A 14 -2.09 18.38 -1.47
C ARG A 14 -2.53 19.83 -1.43
N ALA A 15 -2.49 20.50 -2.57
CA ALA A 15 -2.87 21.91 -2.66
C ALA A 15 -4.34 22.11 -2.31
N ALA A 16 -5.18 21.13 -2.62
CA ALA A 16 -6.62 21.19 -2.32
C ALA A 16 -6.94 20.84 -0.86
N GLY A 17 -5.94 20.42 -0.08
CA GLY A 17 -6.17 20.07 1.32
C GLY A 17 -6.83 18.73 1.54
N MET A 18 -6.69 17.81 0.60
CA MET A 18 -7.29 16.48 0.75
C MET A 18 -6.61 15.68 1.86
N GLY A 19 -7.38 14.81 2.52
CA GLY A 19 -6.87 13.98 3.61
C GLY A 19 -6.11 12.75 3.17
N GLY A 20 -6.28 12.32 1.93
CA GLY A 20 -5.62 11.12 1.44
C GLY A 20 -5.66 10.99 -0.05
N ILE A 21 -4.91 10.02 -0.56
CA ILE A 21 -4.81 9.76 -1.98
C ILE A 21 -4.70 8.25 -2.20
N VAL A 22 -5.28 7.78 -3.31
CA VAL A 22 -5.17 6.37 -3.71
C VAL A 22 -4.14 6.29 -4.82
N CYS A 23 -3.15 5.43 -4.66
CA CYS A 23 -2.16 5.21 -5.71
C CYS A 23 -1.60 3.80 -5.57
N SER A 24 -0.91 3.31 -6.61
CA SER A 24 -0.28 2.00 -6.53
C SER A 24 0.87 2.04 -5.54
N ALA A 25 1.20 0.87 -4.98
CA ALA A 25 2.32 0.78 -4.04
C ALA A 25 3.64 1.19 -4.70
N GLU A 26 3.77 0.98 -6.00
CA GLU A 26 4.98 1.38 -6.72
C GLU A 26 5.14 2.89 -6.81
N GLU A 27 4.05 3.63 -6.75
CA GLU A 27 4.08 5.10 -6.80
C GLU A 27 4.13 5.73 -5.41
N ALA A 28 3.92 4.93 -4.36
CA ALA A 28 3.73 5.46 -3.02
C ALA A 28 4.92 6.29 -2.52
N ALA A 29 6.14 5.84 -2.77
CA ALA A 29 7.32 6.57 -2.30
C ALA A 29 7.40 7.96 -2.91
N ALA A 30 7.18 8.08 -4.22
CA ALA A 30 7.21 9.36 -4.90
C ALA A 30 6.06 10.26 -4.46
N VAL A 31 4.87 9.69 -4.30
CA VAL A 31 3.70 10.43 -3.81
C VAL A 31 3.95 10.94 -2.39
N ARG A 32 4.52 10.10 -1.54
CA ARG A 32 4.81 10.50 -0.14
C ARG A 32 5.75 11.70 -0.08
N GLU A 33 6.74 11.76 -0.95
CA GLU A 33 7.63 12.92 -0.99
C GLU A 33 6.88 14.21 -1.33
N ILE A 34 5.86 14.11 -2.17
CA ILE A 34 5.09 15.28 -2.58
C ILE A 34 4.08 15.70 -1.52
N VAL A 35 3.36 14.75 -0.95
CA VAL A 35 2.23 15.06 -0.07
C VAL A 35 2.63 15.25 1.41
N GLY A 36 3.84 14.88 1.77
CA GLY A 36 4.30 15.02 3.15
C GLY A 36 3.88 13.84 4.02
N SER A 37 4.02 13.99 5.34
CA SER A 37 3.86 12.89 6.29
C SER A 37 2.43 12.69 6.80
N ASP A 38 1.57 13.68 6.63
CA ASP A 38 0.25 13.65 7.28
C ASP A 38 -0.87 13.09 6.41
N MET A 39 -0.70 13.08 5.11
CA MET A 39 -1.74 12.61 4.21
C MET A 39 -1.77 11.09 4.17
N ALA A 40 -2.97 10.51 4.20
CA ALA A 40 -3.12 9.08 4.05
C ALA A 40 -2.79 8.67 2.62
N ILE A 41 -2.10 7.54 2.47
CA ILE A 41 -1.86 6.94 1.16
C ILE A 41 -2.46 5.54 1.19
N VAL A 42 -3.45 5.32 0.32
CA VAL A 42 -4.22 4.08 0.25
C VAL A 42 -3.77 3.32 -0.99
N THR A 43 -3.28 2.10 -0.82
CA THR A 43 -2.73 1.35 -1.96
C THR A 43 -3.48 0.03 -2.17
N PRO A 44 -4.00 -0.19 -3.39
CA PRO A 44 -4.58 -1.48 -3.77
C PRO A 44 -3.52 -2.39 -4.37
N GLY A 45 -3.95 -3.59 -4.76
CA GLY A 45 -3.08 -4.54 -5.44
C GLY A 45 -2.06 -5.19 -4.52
N ILE A 46 -2.37 -5.26 -3.25
CA ILE A 46 -1.48 -5.82 -2.24
C ILE A 46 -1.69 -7.32 -2.14
N ARG A 47 -0.60 -8.06 -2.11
CA ARG A 47 -0.64 -9.51 -1.92
C ARG A 47 0.41 -9.92 -0.90
N PRO A 48 0.03 -10.72 0.10
CA PRO A 48 1.00 -11.21 1.08
C PRO A 48 2.12 -11.99 0.41
N ASP A 49 3.28 -11.96 1.02
CA ASP A 49 4.42 -12.71 0.55
C ASP A 49 4.06 -14.19 0.44
N GLY A 50 4.42 -14.81 -0.67
CA GLY A 50 4.13 -16.22 -0.90
C GLY A 50 2.74 -16.52 -1.46
N SER A 51 1.87 -15.52 -1.60
CA SER A 51 0.55 -15.75 -2.16
C SER A 51 0.56 -15.70 -3.68
N ASP A 52 -0.51 -16.25 -4.28
CA ASP A 52 -0.67 -16.25 -5.72
C ASP A 52 -0.91 -14.81 -6.21
N LYS A 53 -0.24 -14.44 -7.29
CA LYS A 53 -0.41 -13.12 -7.89
C LYS A 53 -1.76 -12.95 -8.58
N GLY A 54 -2.40 -14.05 -8.97
CA GLY A 54 -3.64 -13.99 -9.71
C GLY A 54 -3.44 -13.26 -11.03
N ASP A 55 -4.29 -12.28 -11.31
CA ASP A 55 -4.20 -11.48 -12.54
C ASP A 55 -3.27 -10.29 -12.42
N GLN A 56 -2.70 -10.07 -11.26
CA GLN A 56 -1.86 -8.91 -11.01
C GLN A 56 -0.47 -9.13 -11.57
N LYS A 57 -0.03 -8.25 -12.44
CA LYS A 57 1.33 -8.30 -12.98
C LYS A 57 2.31 -7.56 -12.08
N ARG A 58 1.82 -6.57 -11.36
CA ARG A 58 2.63 -5.69 -10.51
C ARG A 58 2.04 -5.74 -9.11
N VAL A 59 2.68 -6.51 -8.25
CA VAL A 59 2.20 -6.69 -6.89
C VAL A 59 3.28 -6.28 -5.91
N MET A 60 2.85 -5.81 -4.76
CA MET A 60 3.74 -5.56 -3.62
C MET A 60 3.19 -6.24 -2.40
N THR A 61 4.08 -6.63 -1.50
CA THR A 61 3.68 -7.21 -0.23
C THR A 61 3.25 -6.08 0.72
N PRO A 62 2.48 -6.42 1.76
CA PRO A 62 2.16 -5.44 2.80
C PRO A 62 3.38 -4.76 3.39
N PHE A 63 4.44 -5.53 3.63
CA PHE A 63 5.70 -4.99 4.16
C PHE A 63 6.25 -3.90 3.23
N ASP A 64 6.40 -4.22 1.94
CA ASP A 64 6.98 -3.28 0.98
C ASP A 64 6.12 -2.04 0.79
N ALA A 65 4.80 -2.21 0.78
CA ALA A 65 3.90 -1.08 0.62
C ALA A 65 4.03 -0.08 1.77
N LEU A 66 4.08 -0.58 3.02
CA LEU A 66 4.27 0.31 4.16
C LEU A 66 5.63 0.97 4.15
N LYS A 67 6.68 0.24 3.75
CA LYS A 67 8.01 0.83 3.63
C LYS A 67 8.05 1.93 2.58
N ALA A 68 7.23 1.80 1.54
CA ALA A 68 7.15 2.82 0.49
C ALA A 68 6.35 4.07 0.92
N GLY A 69 5.62 3.99 2.02
CA GLY A 69 4.88 5.14 2.54
C GLY A 69 3.37 4.98 2.59
N ALA A 70 2.84 3.81 2.24
CA ALA A 70 1.40 3.57 2.35
C ALA A 70 0.98 3.55 3.81
N THR A 71 -0.21 4.07 4.08
CA THR A 71 -0.79 4.04 5.42
C THR A 71 -1.96 3.07 5.50
N HIS A 72 -2.59 2.77 4.38
CA HIS A 72 -3.75 1.89 4.30
C HIS A 72 -3.59 0.97 3.12
N LEU A 73 -3.90 -0.29 3.31
CA LEU A 73 -3.81 -1.29 2.25
C LEU A 73 -5.20 -1.79 1.90
N VAL A 74 -5.47 -1.93 0.59
CA VAL A 74 -6.70 -2.54 0.12
C VAL A 74 -6.37 -3.96 -0.27
N VAL A 75 -6.97 -4.93 0.41
CA VAL A 75 -6.70 -6.34 0.19
C VAL A 75 -8.03 -7.06 -0.03
N GLY A 76 -8.20 -7.65 -1.19
CA GLY A 76 -9.43 -8.36 -1.54
C GLY A 76 -9.27 -9.87 -1.48
N ARG A 77 -9.04 -10.48 -2.64
CA ARG A 77 -9.01 -11.94 -2.76
C ARG A 77 -8.06 -12.67 -1.81
N PRO A 78 -6.85 -12.15 -1.50
CA PRO A 78 -5.98 -12.86 -0.57
C PRO A 78 -6.60 -13.13 0.81
N VAL A 79 -7.60 -12.33 1.19
CA VAL A 79 -8.33 -12.54 2.43
C VAL A 79 -9.65 -13.25 2.15
N VAL A 80 -10.48 -12.71 1.25
CA VAL A 80 -11.84 -13.21 1.07
C VAL A 80 -11.87 -14.59 0.42
N LYS A 81 -10.85 -14.97 -0.34
CA LYS A 81 -10.73 -16.27 -0.96
C LYS A 81 -9.87 -17.26 -0.17
N ALA A 82 -9.33 -16.83 0.95
CA ALA A 82 -8.50 -17.71 1.77
C ALA A 82 -9.36 -18.80 2.44
N PRO A 83 -8.80 -19.99 2.68
CA PRO A 83 -9.52 -21.02 3.43
C PRO A 83 -9.95 -20.54 4.81
N ASP A 84 -9.12 -19.71 5.46
CA ASP A 84 -9.48 -19.07 6.71
C ASP A 84 -9.20 -17.57 6.57
N PRO A 85 -10.22 -16.77 6.20
CA PRO A 85 -10.01 -15.33 5.98
C PRO A 85 -9.47 -14.58 7.19
N ARG A 86 -9.89 -14.95 8.39
CA ARG A 86 -9.44 -14.30 9.60
C ARG A 86 -7.95 -14.51 9.82
N ASP A 87 -7.49 -15.74 9.60
CA ASP A 87 -6.07 -16.06 9.73
C ASP A 87 -5.26 -15.33 8.65
N ALA A 88 -5.78 -15.27 7.43
CA ALA A 88 -5.12 -14.53 6.35
C ALA A 88 -5.00 -13.05 6.69
N ALA A 89 -6.04 -12.45 7.25
CA ALA A 89 -6.00 -11.04 7.66
C ALA A 89 -4.98 -10.82 8.78
N ARG A 90 -4.91 -11.74 9.73
CA ARG A 90 -3.93 -11.65 10.82
C ARG A 90 -2.49 -11.73 10.30
N ALA A 91 -2.25 -12.58 9.30
CA ALA A 91 -0.92 -12.69 8.71
C ALA A 91 -0.51 -11.38 8.04
N ILE A 92 -1.46 -10.71 7.38
CA ILE A 92 -1.20 -9.42 6.77
C ILE A 92 -0.87 -8.37 7.83
N LEU A 93 -1.65 -8.33 8.91
CA LEU A 93 -1.37 -7.41 10.00
C LEU A 93 0.00 -7.65 10.62
N SER A 94 0.40 -8.90 10.76
CA SER A 94 1.71 -9.25 11.26
C SER A 94 2.82 -8.73 10.35
N GLU A 95 2.64 -8.84 9.04
CA GLU A 95 3.57 -8.31 8.06
C GLU A 95 3.69 -6.80 8.16
N MET A 96 2.57 -6.12 8.36
CA MET A 96 2.53 -4.66 8.51
C MET A 96 3.29 -4.23 9.76
N VAL A 97 3.08 -4.95 10.86
CA VAL A 97 3.79 -4.66 12.11
C VAL A 97 5.30 -4.83 11.92
N SER A 98 5.73 -5.85 11.17
CA SER A 98 7.15 -6.04 10.86
C SER A 98 7.77 -4.86 10.15
N ALA A 99 7.00 -4.19 9.29
CA ALA A 99 7.49 -3.01 8.58
C ALA A 99 7.66 -1.81 9.49
N LEU A 100 6.79 -1.69 10.50
CA LEU A 100 6.81 -0.56 11.44
C LEU A 100 7.73 -0.82 12.62
N TRP A 101 7.82 -2.07 13.05
CA TRP A 101 8.62 -2.48 14.21
C TRP A 101 9.48 -3.69 13.84
N PRO A 102 10.66 -3.47 13.24
CA PRO A 102 11.54 -4.58 12.88
C PRO A 102 11.93 -5.41 14.11
N ALA A 103 11.98 -6.73 13.91
CA ALA A 103 12.19 -7.67 15.00
C ALA A 103 13.53 -7.52 15.68
N ASN A 104 14.52 -6.98 14.98
CA ASN A 104 15.88 -6.87 15.49
C ASN A 104 16.21 -5.52 16.11
N ARG A 105 15.21 -4.70 16.35
CA ARG A 105 15.50 -3.41 16.93
C ARG A 105 15.53 -3.46 18.45
#